data_6213a51dbba2046b62fc17039219ec3c
#
_entry.id   6213a51dbba2046b62fc17039219ec3c
#
_cell.length_a   1.000
_cell.length_b   1.000
_cell.length_c   1.000
_cell.angle_alpha   90.00
_cell.angle_beta   90.00
_cell.angle_gamma   90.00
#
_symmetry.space_group_name_H-M   'P 1'
#
loop_
_entity.id
_entity.type
_entity.pdbx_description
1 polymer ?
#
loop_
_entity_poly.entity_id
_entity_poly.type
_entity_poly.pdbx_seq_one_letter_code
_entity_poly.pdbx_strand_id
1 'polypeptide(L)'
;VSIKINNRKILTGIAEIIGEADKIVDITVAIDKLDKIGLDNVNAELASKGIPQEAIEKLQPIIMLSGSNEEKLETLKTVLSASETGLKGVEESEFILKTVASLGVKSEVELDLTLARGLNYYTGAIFEVKALDVQIGSISGGGRYDNLTGVFGMSGMSGVGISFGADRIYDVLNQLDLYPKGRQRALSNVQCSSGSILYLHKMN
;
A
#
# COMPACT_ATOMS: atom_id res chain seq x y z
N VAL A 1 -8.88 8.54 9.05
CA VAL A 1 -7.96 7.63 8.35
C VAL A 1 -7.95 7.96 6.87
N SER A 2 -6.82 7.74 6.20
CA SER A 2 -6.68 7.73 4.74
C SER A 2 -6.40 6.31 4.28
N ILE A 3 -6.98 5.92 3.16
CA ILE A 3 -6.78 4.63 2.52
C ILE A 3 -6.00 4.89 1.23
N LYS A 4 -4.76 4.45 1.19
CA LYS A 4 -3.92 4.51 -0.01
C LYS A 4 -4.04 3.21 -0.78
N ILE A 5 -4.17 3.31 -2.10
CA ILE A 5 -4.21 2.15 -3.00
C ILE A 5 -3.17 2.31 -4.10
N ASN A 6 -2.66 1.21 -4.60
CA ASN A 6 -1.86 1.12 -5.81
C ASN A 6 -2.09 -0.25 -6.47
N ASN A 7 -1.40 -0.53 -7.55
CA ASN A 7 -1.46 -1.83 -8.22
C ASN A 7 -0.04 -2.26 -8.66
N ARG A 8 0.32 -3.51 -8.36
CA ARG A 8 1.62 -4.08 -8.78
C ARG A 8 1.83 -4.02 -10.28
N LYS A 9 0.76 -4.16 -11.07
CA LYS A 9 0.81 -4.09 -12.53
C LYS A 9 1.14 -2.68 -13.02
N ILE A 10 0.66 -1.63 -12.33
CA ILE A 10 1.06 -0.24 -12.61
C ILE A 10 2.56 -0.08 -12.39
N LEU A 11 3.07 -0.53 -11.24
CA LEU A 11 4.50 -0.45 -10.92
C LEU A 11 5.36 -1.24 -11.93
N THR A 12 4.90 -2.42 -12.35
CA THR A 12 5.56 -3.20 -13.41
C THR A 12 5.55 -2.45 -14.73
N GLY A 13 4.40 -1.88 -15.13
CA GLY A 13 4.30 -1.08 -16.35
C GLY A 13 5.21 0.14 -16.33
N ILE A 14 5.35 0.81 -15.19
CA ILE A 14 6.31 1.92 -15.03
C ILE A 14 7.74 1.43 -15.29
N ALA A 15 8.15 0.30 -14.70
CA ALA A 15 9.48 -0.26 -14.94
C ALA A 15 9.71 -0.66 -16.42
N GLU A 16 8.67 -1.18 -17.10
CA GLU A 16 8.70 -1.51 -18.52
C GLU A 16 8.93 -0.27 -19.39
N ILE A 17 8.17 0.81 -19.18
CA ILE A 17 8.26 2.02 -20.02
C ILE A 17 9.54 2.82 -19.82
N ILE A 18 10.17 2.75 -18.64
CA ILE A 18 11.47 3.36 -18.41
C ILE A 18 12.64 2.48 -18.90
N GLY A 19 12.36 1.24 -19.35
CA GLY A 19 13.34 0.31 -19.89
C GLY A 19 14.08 -0.52 -18.83
N GLU A 20 13.57 -0.60 -17.59
CA GLU A 20 14.24 -1.24 -16.46
C GLU A 20 13.36 -2.34 -15.81
N ALA A 21 12.64 -3.10 -16.62
CA ALA A 21 11.72 -4.15 -16.16
C ALA A 21 12.38 -5.18 -15.24
N ASP A 22 13.61 -5.56 -15.52
CA ASP A 22 14.39 -6.53 -14.73
C ASP A 22 14.74 -6.03 -13.33
N LYS A 23 14.70 -4.70 -13.13
CA LYS A 23 15.03 -4.04 -11.86
C LYS A 23 13.80 -3.57 -11.08
N ILE A 24 12.62 -4.09 -11.41
CA ILE A 24 11.35 -3.71 -10.74
C ILE A 24 11.43 -3.78 -9.21
N VAL A 25 12.15 -4.76 -8.66
CA VAL A 25 12.30 -4.91 -7.21
C VAL A 25 13.10 -3.75 -6.62
N ASP A 26 14.23 -3.40 -7.22
CA ASP A 26 15.08 -2.29 -6.76
C ASP A 26 14.35 -0.96 -6.88
N ILE A 27 13.64 -0.73 -7.99
CA ILE A 27 12.83 0.48 -8.22
C ILE A 27 11.75 0.61 -7.15
N THR A 28 10.98 -0.44 -6.91
CA THR A 28 9.87 -0.40 -5.96
C THR A 28 10.33 -0.29 -4.51
N VAL A 29 11.46 -0.91 -4.14
CA VAL A 29 12.09 -0.74 -2.81
C VAL A 29 12.55 0.70 -2.57
N ALA A 30 13.10 1.34 -3.60
CA ALA A 30 13.51 2.74 -3.49
C ALA A 30 12.30 3.69 -3.38
N ILE A 31 11.27 3.48 -4.21
CA ILE A 31 10.03 4.27 -4.19
C ILE A 31 9.31 4.18 -2.83
N ASP A 32 9.23 3.00 -2.22
CA ASP A 32 8.57 2.81 -0.89
C ASP A 32 9.22 3.60 0.23
N LYS A 33 10.43 4.10 0.02
CA LYS A 33 11.15 4.94 0.98
C LYS A 33 10.94 6.44 0.76
N LEU A 34 10.27 6.86 -0.31
CA LEU A 34 10.17 8.26 -0.73
C LEU A 34 9.70 9.18 0.41
N ASP A 35 8.64 8.78 1.12
CA ASP A 35 8.10 9.53 2.27
C ASP A 35 9.12 9.70 3.42
N LYS A 36 10.12 8.82 3.52
CA LYS A 36 11.07 8.78 4.64
C LYS A 36 12.39 9.48 4.36
N ILE A 37 12.90 9.29 3.14
CA ILE A 37 14.26 9.74 2.78
C ILE A 37 14.27 10.88 1.77
N GLY A 38 13.14 11.18 1.15
CA GLY A 38 13.00 12.23 0.14
C GLY A 38 13.51 11.83 -1.25
N LEU A 39 13.14 12.62 -2.26
CA LEU A 39 13.37 12.33 -3.67
C LEU A 39 14.86 12.21 -4.04
N ASP A 40 15.70 13.10 -3.52
CA ASP A 40 17.13 13.10 -3.85
C ASP A 40 17.82 11.81 -3.39
N ASN A 41 17.48 11.32 -2.20
CA ASN A 41 18.02 10.07 -1.69
C ASN A 41 17.47 8.85 -2.42
N VAL A 42 16.19 8.88 -2.83
CA VAL A 42 15.61 7.84 -3.71
C VAL A 42 16.36 7.79 -5.04
N ASN A 43 16.62 8.93 -5.66
CA ASN A 43 17.38 9.01 -6.91
C ASN A 43 18.80 8.48 -6.75
N ALA A 44 19.49 8.84 -5.65
CA ALA A 44 20.82 8.34 -5.35
C ALA A 44 20.81 6.80 -5.14
N GLU A 45 19.79 6.26 -4.47
CA GLU A 45 19.64 4.83 -4.27
C GLU A 45 19.39 4.12 -5.62
N LEU A 46 18.51 4.64 -6.47
CA LEU A 46 18.27 4.11 -7.83
C LEU A 46 19.53 4.09 -8.68
N ALA A 47 20.28 5.19 -8.69
CA ALA A 47 21.55 5.28 -9.39
C ALA A 47 22.57 4.26 -8.86
N SER A 48 22.65 4.05 -7.54
CA SER A 48 23.54 3.05 -6.91
C SER A 48 23.18 1.61 -7.29
N LYS A 49 21.90 1.36 -7.67
CA LYS A 49 21.39 0.09 -8.19
C LYS A 49 21.58 -0.07 -9.69
N GLY A 50 22.25 0.90 -10.31
CA GLY A 50 22.55 0.88 -11.74
C GLY A 50 21.35 1.23 -12.63
N ILE A 51 20.36 1.94 -12.12
CA ILE A 51 19.30 2.54 -12.93
C ILE A 51 19.91 3.75 -13.66
N PRO A 52 19.82 3.82 -15.00
CA PRO A 52 20.35 4.94 -15.77
C PRO A 52 19.66 6.27 -15.38
N GLN A 53 20.41 7.35 -15.47
CA GLN A 53 19.91 8.69 -15.15
C GLN A 53 18.67 9.07 -15.99
N GLU A 54 18.65 8.70 -17.27
CA GLU A 54 17.51 8.91 -18.16
C GLU A 54 16.23 8.19 -17.66
N ALA A 55 16.38 6.97 -17.13
CA ALA A 55 15.26 6.22 -16.58
C ALA A 55 14.75 6.86 -15.26
N ILE A 56 15.66 7.36 -14.41
CA ILE A 56 15.30 8.09 -13.19
C ILE A 56 14.52 9.37 -13.54
N GLU A 57 14.98 10.13 -14.54
CA GLU A 57 14.29 11.35 -14.99
C GLU A 57 12.89 11.07 -15.55
N LYS A 58 12.70 9.95 -16.25
CA LYS A 58 11.38 9.49 -16.71
C LYS A 58 10.47 9.02 -15.56
N LEU A 59 11.05 8.41 -14.53
CA LEU A 59 10.32 7.88 -13.38
C LEU A 59 9.75 8.98 -12.48
N GLN A 60 10.53 10.04 -12.22
CA GLN A 60 10.19 11.09 -11.27
C GLN A 60 8.79 11.72 -11.49
N PRO A 61 8.43 12.23 -12.70
CA PRO A 61 7.14 12.86 -12.91
C PRO A 61 5.96 11.88 -12.71
N ILE A 62 6.22 10.57 -12.86
CA ILE A 62 5.19 9.54 -12.70
C ILE A 62 4.94 9.29 -11.20
N ILE A 63 5.97 9.05 -10.41
CA ILE A 63 5.82 8.79 -8.98
C ILE A 63 5.38 10.01 -8.17
N MET A 64 5.62 11.21 -8.72
CA MET A 64 5.22 12.50 -8.12
C MET A 64 3.88 13.02 -8.65
N LEU A 65 3.12 12.20 -9.39
CA LEU A 65 1.80 12.58 -9.87
C LEU A 65 0.90 13.02 -8.71
N SER A 66 0.36 14.23 -8.84
CA SER A 66 -0.58 14.84 -7.90
C SER A 66 -1.92 15.12 -8.60
N GLY A 67 -2.94 15.43 -7.82
CA GLY A 67 -4.30 15.68 -8.32
C GLY A 67 -5.30 14.61 -7.88
N SER A 68 -6.49 14.65 -8.47
CA SER A 68 -7.54 13.67 -8.21
C SER A 68 -7.18 12.27 -8.71
N ASN A 69 -7.86 11.25 -8.20
CA ASN A 69 -7.66 9.87 -8.67
C ASN A 69 -7.94 9.75 -10.17
N GLU A 70 -8.94 10.46 -10.67
CA GLU A 70 -9.32 10.48 -12.08
C GLU A 70 -8.21 11.07 -12.94
N GLU A 71 -7.64 12.21 -12.56
CA GLU A 71 -6.53 12.85 -13.26
C GLU A 71 -5.29 11.96 -13.29
N LYS A 72 -4.97 11.32 -12.15
CA LYS A 72 -3.87 10.36 -12.06
C LYS A 72 -4.09 9.17 -13.01
N LEU A 73 -5.31 8.59 -13.04
CA LEU A 73 -5.64 7.45 -13.90
C LEU A 73 -5.54 7.82 -15.39
N GLU A 74 -6.06 8.99 -15.81
CA GLU A 74 -5.98 9.44 -17.20
C GLU A 74 -4.52 9.68 -17.64
N THR A 75 -3.72 10.26 -16.77
CA THR A 75 -2.28 10.42 -17.03
C THR A 75 -1.59 9.07 -17.17
N LEU A 76 -1.90 8.13 -16.26
CA LEU A 76 -1.33 6.78 -16.32
C LEU A 76 -1.74 6.00 -17.57
N LYS A 77 -2.97 6.14 -18.07
CA LYS A 77 -3.40 5.54 -19.34
C LYS A 77 -2.53 6.01 -20.49
N THR A 78 -2.20 7.31 -20.52
CA THR A 78 -1.34 7.88 -21.55
C THR A 78 0.11 7.42 -21.42
N VAL A 79 0.66 7.52 -20.22
CA VAL A 79 2.07 7.19 -19.93
C VAL A 79 2.33 5.69 -20.12
N LEU A 80 1.41 4.83 -19.69
CA LEU A 80 1.54 3.38 -19.76
C LEU A 80 1.00 2.77 -21.06
N SER A 81 0.69 3.59 -22.08
CA SER A 81 0.08 3.13 -23.34
C SER A 81 0.89 2.05 -24.06
N ALA A 82 2.21 1.99 -23.84
CA ALA A 82 3.10 0.96 -24.41
C ALA A 82 3.24 -0.30 -23.54
N SER A 83 2.63 -0.33 -22.34
CA SER A 83 2.67 -1.47 -21.42
C SER A 83 1.27 -2.07 -21.23
N GLU A 84 1.03 -3.24 -21.79
CA GLU A 84 -0.22 -3.97 -21.60
C GLU A 84 -0.46 -4.30 -20.12
N THR A 85 0.59 -4.71 -19.41
CA THR A 85 0.56 -4.98 -17.98
C THR A 85 0.16 -3.72 -17.19
N GLY A 86 0.78 -2.59 -17.51
CA GLY A 86 0.51 -1.31 -16.87
C GLY A 86 -0.94 -0.86 -17.07
N LEU A 87 -1.44 -0.91 -18.32
CA LEU A 87 -2.83 -0.56 -18.63
C LEU A 87 -3.81 -1.45 -17.88
N LYS A 88 -3.54 -2.76 -17.78
CA LYS A 88 -4.36 -3.66 -16.98
C LYS A 88 -4.42 -3.27 -15.51
N GLY A 89 -3.30 -2.83 -14.94
CA GLY A 89 -3.25 -2.30 -13.58
C GLY A 89 -4.08 -1.04 -13.40
N VAL A 90 -4.10 -0.15 -14.40
CA VAL A 90 -4.92 1.06 -14.40
C VAL A 90 -6.42 0.70 -14.44
N GLU A 91 -6.84 -0.21 -15.32
CA GLU A 91 -8.22 -0.67 -15.39
C GLU A 91 -8.71 -1.27 -14.06
N GLU A 92 -7.89 -2.13 -13.44
CA GLU A 92 -8.20 -2.73 -12.14
C GLU A 92 -8.34 -1.67 -11.03
N SER A 93 -7.45 -0.68 -11.01
CA SER A 93 -7.49 0.41 -10.03
C SER A 93 -8.71 1.31 -10.23
N GLU A 94 -9.05 1.62 -11.48
CA GLU A 94 -10.26 2.39 -11.84
C GLU A 94 -11.53 1.65 -11.39
N PHE A 95 -11.61 0.34 -11.61
CA PHE A 95 -12.72 -0.48 -11.17
C PHE A 95 -12.87 -0.47 -9.65
N ILE A 96 -11.75 -0.61 -8.90
CA ILE A 96 -11.76 -0.57 -7.44
C ILE A 96 -12.25 0.79 -6.94
N LEU A 97 -11.70 1.89 -7.46
CA LEU A 97 -12.07 3.25 -7.03
C LEU A 97 -13.55 3.53 -7.28
N LYS A 98 -14.08 3.17 -8.46
CA LYS A 98 -15.51 3.29 -8.78
C LYS A 98 -16.38 2.46 -7.84
N THR A 99 -15.97 1.24 -7.54
CA THR A 99 -16.71 0.34 -6.64
C THR A 99 -16.73 0.90 -5.23
N VAL A 100 -15.59 1.34 -4.70
CA VAL A 100 -15.49 1.93 -3.35
C VAL A 100 -16.35 3.20 -3.24
N ALA A 101 -16.33 4.05 -4.26
CA ALA A 101 -17.19 5.24 -4.33
C ALA A 101 -18.67 4.87 -4.28
N SER A 102 -19.09 3.83 -5.02
CA SER A 102 -20.49 3.35 -5.04
C SER A 102 -20.95 2.77 -3.70
N LEU A 103 -20.04 2.26 -2.90
CA LEU A 103 -20.32 1.75 -1.54
C LEU A 103 -20.45 2.86 -0.48
N GLY A 104 -20.24 4.11 -0.85
CA GLY A 104 -20.39 5.25 0.05
C GLY A 104 -19.34 5.29 1.18
N VAL A 105 -18.14 4.78 0.95
CA VAL A 105 -17.03 4.87 1.89
C VAL A 105 -16.72 6.33 2.17
N LYS A 106 -16.74 6.72 3.45
CA LYS A 106 -16.54 8.13 3.88
C LYS A 106 -15.06 8.51 4.02
N SER A 107 -14.21 7.52 4.18
CA SER A 107 -12.76 7.76 4.27
C SER A 107 -12.20 8.16 2.91
N GLU A 108 -11.21 9.02 2.93
CA GLU A 108 -10.45 9.35 1.72
C GLU A 108 -9.76 8.09 1.17
N VAL A 109 -9.92 7.86 -0.12
CA VAL A 109 -9.25 6.77 -0.85
C VAL A 109 -8.41 7.39 -1.95
N GLU A 110 -7.10 7.24 -1.87
CA GLU A 110 -6.12 7.87 -2.74
C GLU A 110 -5.35 6.83 -3.55
N LEU A 111 -5.26 7.04 -4.87
CA LEU A 111 -4.28 6.35 -5.71
C LEU A 111 -2.89 6.94 -5.44
N ASP A 112 -2.02 6.16 -4.79
CA ASP A 112 -0.69 6.57 -4.38
C ASP A 112 0.38 5.70 -5.05
N LEU A 113 1.06 6.26 -6.04
CA LEU A 113 2.07 5.55 -6.84
C LEU A 113 3.35 5.26 -6.05
N THR A 114 3.53 5.87 -4.88
CA THR A 114 4.65 5.59 -3.99
C THR A 114 4.41 4.38 -3.09
N LEU A 115 3.15 3.90 -3.00
CA LEU A 115 2.82 2.69 -2.27
C LEU A 115 3.32 1.46 -3.04
N ALA A 116 4.46 0.90 -2.64
CA ALA A 116 5.13 -0.18 -3.34
C ALA A 116 5.40 -1.44 -2.49
N ARG A 117 4.64 -1.63 -1.42
CA ARG A 117 4.79 -2.72 -0.46
C ARG A 117 4.37 -4.09 -0.99
N GLY A 118 4.80 -5.16 -0.30
CA GLY A 118 4.40 -6.53 -0.62
C GLY A 118 5.04 -7.07 -1.89
N LEU A 119 6.33 -6.80 -2.10
CA LEU A 119 7.08 -7.03 -3.32
C LEU A 119 7.03 -8.45 -3.87
N ASN A 120 6.97 -9.45 -3.00
CA ASN A 120 7.23 -10.84 -3.39
C ASN A 120 5.97 -11.69 -3.60
N TYR A 121 4.78 -11.22 -3.21
CA TYR A 121 3.58 -12.03 -3.25
C TYR A 121 2.32 -11.32 -3.78
N TYR A 122 2.22 -9.98 -3.72
CA TYR A 122 1.11 -9.28 -4.33
C TYR A 122 1.26 -9.20 -5.84
N THR A 123 0.18 -9.46 -6.57
CA THR A 123 0.12 -9.55 -8.03
C THR A 123 -0.81 -8.53 -8.68
N GLY A 124 -1.58 -7.82 -7.89
CA GLY A 124 -2.55 -6.83 -8.32
C GLY A 124 -2.64 -5.67 -7.35
N ALA A 125 -3.87 -5.29 -6.98
CA ALA A 125 -4.11 -4.21 -6.05
C ALA A 125 -3.42 -4.41 -4.70
N ILE A 126 -2.86 -3.33 -4.19
CA ILE A 126 -2.28 -3.20 -2.84
C ILE A 126 -2.93 -2.02 -2.15
N PHE A 127 -3.08 -2.08 -0.84
CA PHE A 127 -3.65 -1.00 -0.05
C PHE A 127 -3.00 -0.88 1.32
N GLU A 128 -3.04 0.32 1.83
CA GLU A 128 -2.52 0.69 3.14
C GLU A 128 -3.47 1.68 3.80
N VAL A 129 -3.69 1.54 5.11
CA VAL A 129 -4.50 2.47 5.89
C VAL A 129 -3.59 3.20 6.87
N LYS A 130 -3.63 4.54 6.82
CA LYS A 130 -2.89 5.42 7.73
C LYS A 130 -3.85 6.21 8.61
N ALA A 131 -3.49 6.41 9.87
CA ALA A 131 -4.12 7.40 10.72
C ALA A 131 -3.64 8.80 10.31
N LEU A 132 -4.55 9.79 10.27
CA LEU A 132 -4.22 11.16 9.83
C LEU A 132 -3.73 12.04 10.99
N ASP A 133 -4.31 11.86 12.18
CA ASP A 133 -4.14 12.77 13.31
C ASP A 133 -3.11 12.28 14.34
N VAL A 134 -2.40 11.20 14.02
CA VAL A 134 -1.37 10.58 14.88
C VAL A 134 -0.17 10.20 14.04
N GLN A 135 1.03 10.56 14.50
CA GLN A 135 2.26 10.13 13.86
C GLN A 135 2.59 8.67 14.20
N ILE A 136 1.94 7.75 13.50
CA ILE A 136 2.15 6.32 13.62
C ILE A 136 2.27 5.71 12.23
N GLY A 137 2.93 4.57 12.13
CA GLY A 137 2.96 3.82 10.87
C GLY A 137 1.57 3.32 10.46
N SER A 138 1.50 2.63 9.31
CA SER A 138 0.25 2.07 8.81
C SER A 138 -0.45 1.21 9.85
N ILE A 139 -1.75 1.41 10.01
CA ILE A 139 -2.58 0.66 10.96
C ILE A 139 -3.21 -0.60 10.34
N SER A 140 -3.26 -0.66 9.01
CA SER A 140 -3.71 -1.82 8.26
C SER A 140 -3.07 -1.83 6.87
N GLY A 141 -3.01 -2.98 6.24
CA GLY A 141 -2.55 -3.12 4.88
C GLY A 141 -2.84 -4.51 4.32
N GLY A 142 -2.80 -4.60 3.00
CA GLY A 142 -3.10 -5.84 2.32
C GLY A 142 -2.97 -5.72 0.81
N GLY A 143 -3.47 -6.73 0.10
CA GLY A 143 -3.49 -6.72 -1.35
C GLY A 143 -3.93 -8.06 -1.94
N ARG A 144 -4.00 -8.06 -3.27
CA ARG A 144 -4.32 -9.23 -4.08
C ARG A 144 -3.08 -10.07 -4.34
N TYR A 145 -3.23 -11.37 -4.26
CA TYR A 145 -2.22 -12.36 -4.65
C TYR A 145 -2.87 -13.51 -5.43
N ASP A 146 -2.23 -13.89 -6.54
CA ASP A 146 -2.75 -14.96 -7.42
C ASP A 146 -1.94 -16.26 -7.30
N ASN A 147 -0.69 -16.17 -6.83
CA ASN A 147 0.24 -17.31 -6.84
C ASN A 147 0.49 -17.89 -5.43
N LEU A 148 0.23 -17.11 -4.36
CA LEU A 148 0.54 -17.54 -2.98
C LEU A 148 -0.26 -18.78 -2.57
N THR A 149 -1.49 -18.90 -3.01
CA THR A 149 -2.37 -20.06 -2.76
C THR A 149 -1.80 -21.36 -3.34
N GLY A 150 -1.05 -21.28 -4.45
CA GLY A 150 -0.36 -22.41 -5.05
C GLY A 150 0.72 -23.01 -4.14
N VAL A 151 1.38 -22.20 -3.32
CA VAL A 151 2.36 -22.66 -2.31
C VAL A 151 1.70 -23.59 -1.28
N PHE A 152 0.40 -23.36 -1.02
CA PHE A 152 -0.41 -24.16 -0.10
C PHE A 152 -1.25 -25.24 -0.80
N GLY A 153 -0.89 -25.60 -2.05
CA GLY A 153 -1.55 -26.68 -2.82
C GLY A 153 -2.82 -26.27 -3.56
N MET A 154 -3.19 -24.98 -3.60
CA MET A 154 -4.37 -24.48 -4.30
C MET A 154 -3.99 -23.66 -5.52
N SER A 155 -3.37 -24.27 -6.52
CA SER A 155 -2.97 -23.61 -7.76
C SER A 155 -4.17 -23.05 -8.52
N GLY A 156 -4.00 -21.88 -9.14
CA GLY A 156 -5.04 -21.24 -9.96
C GLY A 156 -6.14 -20.52 -9.16
N MET A 157 -6.00 -20.40 -7.84
CA MET A 157 -6.93 -19.65 -7.00
C MET A 157 -6.29 -18.31 -6.61
N SER A 158 -6.96 -17.21 -6.95
CA SER A 158 -6.57 -15.88 -6.47
C SER A 158 -7.07 -15.65 -5.05
N GLY A 159 -6.37 -14.79 -4.31
CA GLY A 159 -6.75 -14.39 -2.98
C GLY A 159 -6.55 -12.90 -2.73
N VAL A 160 -7.23 -12.41 -1.71
CA VAL A 160 -7.02 -11.07 -1.12
C VAL A 160 -6.82 -11.24 0.37
N GLY A 161 -5.78 -10.61 0.89
CA GLY A 161 -5.49 -10.62 2.32
C GLY A 161 -5.41 -9.21 2.88
N ILE A 162 -5.81 -9.09 4.15
CA ILE A 162 -5.68 -7.87 4.93
C ILE A 162 -5.14 -8.22 6.31
N SER A 163 -4.25 -7.38 6.82
CA SER A 163 -3.78 -7.45 8.20
C SER A 163 -4.06 -6.15 8.94
N PHE A 164 -4.32 -6.27 10.23
CA PHE A 164 -4.56 -5.14 11.12
C PHE A 164 -3.45 -5.06 12.16
N GLY A 165 -2.85 -3.89 12.32
CA GLY A 165 -1.88 -3.60 13.36
C GLY A 165 -2.58 -3.32 14.69
N ALA A 166 -2.93 -4.37 15.46
CA ALA A 166 -3.72 -4.25 16.68
C ALA A 166 -3.10 -3.24 17.66
N ASP A 167 -1.79 -3.31 17.89
CA ASP A 167 -1.08 -2.40 18.80
C ASP A 167 -1.16 -0.94 18.30
N ARG A 168 -0.96 -0.73 17.00
CA ARG A 168 -1.05 0.62 16.42
C ARG A 168 -2.45 1.21 16.47
N ILE A 169 -3.47 0.36 16.20
CA ILE A 169 -4.87 0.77 16.33
C ILE A 169 -5.17 1.13 17.78
N TYR A 170 -4.70 0.33 18.73
CA TYR A 170 -4.83 0.60 20.15
C TYR A 170 -4.20 1.94 20.54
N ASP A 171 -2.98 2.21 20.06
CA ASP A 171 -2.27 3.46 20.34
C ASP A 171 -3.00 4.67 19.75
N VAL A 172 -3.51 4.57 18.50
CA VAL A 172 -4.32 5.62 17.88
C VAL A 172 -5.59 5.91 18.70
N LEU A 173 -6.32 4.87 19.10
CA LEU A 173 -7.55 5.02 19.88
C LEU A 173 -7.28 5.66 21.25
N ASN A 174 -6.16 5.35 21.89
CA ASN A 174 -5.75 5.95 23.15
C ASN A 174 -5.33 7.43 22.98
N GLN A 175 -4.49 7.72 21.99
CA GLN A 175 -3.97 9.07 21.78
C GLN A 175 -5.08 10.08 21.41
N LEU A 176 -6.10 9.61 20.70
CA LEU A 176 -7.23 10.43 20.25
C LEU A 176 -8.47 10.32 21.14
N ASP A 177 -8.39 9.61 22.29
CA ASP A 177 -9.52 9.38 23.23
C ASP A 177 -10.80 8.87 22.52
N LEU A 178 -10.64 7.95 21.57
CA LEU A 178 -11.74 7.44 20.74
C LEU A 178 -12.46 6.22 21.33
N TYR A 179 -12.04 5.74 22.48
CA TYR A 179 -12.75 4.66 23.17
C TYR A 179 -14.11 5.11 23.69
N PRO A 180 -15.18 4.30 23.54
CA PRO A 180 -16.49 4.63 24.11
C PRO A 180 -16.40 4.81 25.64
N LYS A 181 -16.85 5.95 26.12
CA LYS A 181 -16.91 6.23 27.57
C LYS A 181 -17.78 5.17 28.24
N GLY A 182 -17.19 4.33 29.08
CA GLY A 182 -17.87 3.24 29.78
C GLY A 182 -17.29 1.84 29.53
N ARG A 183 -16.46 1.63 28.50
CA ARG A 183 -15.76 0.35 28.27
C ARG A 183 -14.34 0.32 28.83
N GLN A 184 -13.82 1.41 29.37
CA GLN A 184 -12.46 1.51 29.93
C GLN A 184 -12.21 0.58 31.13
N ARG A 185 -13.25 0.06 31.78
CA ARG A 185 -13.09 -0.82 32.96
C ARG A 185 -12.61 -2.23 32.65
N ALA A 186 -12.70 -2.71 31.41
CA ALA A 186 -12.30 -4.07 31.08
C ALA A 186 -10.78 -4.21 30.78
N LEU A 187 -10.08 -3.12 30.46
CA LEU A 187 -8.66 -3.14 30.08
C LEU A 187 -7.70 -2.74 31.22
N SER A 188 -8.21 -2.15 32.32
CA SER A 188 -7.38 -1.71 33.44
C SER A 188 -6.69 -2.84 34.24
N ASN A 189 -7.03 -4.10 33.99
CA ASN A 189 -6.45 -5.25 34.68
C ASN A 189 -5.55 -6.11 33.79
N VAL A 190 -5.21 -5.68 32.57
CA VAL A 190 -4.27 -6.38 31.70
C VAL A 190 -2.86 -5.85 31.97
N GLN A 191 -2.16 -6.44 32.94
CA GLN A 191 -0.72 -6.25 33.08
C GLN A 191 -0.01 -7.02 31.97
N CYS A 192 0.50 -6.31 30.98
CA CYS A 192 1.46 -6.91 30.03
C CYS A 192 2.76 -7.21 30.74
N SER A 193 2.96 -8.45 31.15
CA SER A 193 4.29 -8.98 31.42
C SER A 193 4.91 -9.42 30.09
N SER A 194 6.05 -8.85 29.76
CA SER A 194 6.81 -9.20 28.56
C SER A 194 7.00 -10.72 28.46
N GLY A 195 6.41 -11.34 27.45
CA GLY A 195 6.76 -12.69 27.02
C GLY A 195 5.70 -13.79 27.15
N SER A 196 4.42 -13.52 27.37
CA SER A 196 3.41 -14.58 27.50
C SER A 196 2.14 -14.26 26.71
N ILE A 197 1.66 -15.25 25.97
CA ILE A 197 0.38 -15.24 25.26
C ILE A 197 -0.76 -15.05 26.26
N LEU A 198 -1.58 -14.04 26.10
CA LEU A 198 -2.71 -13.74 26.97
C LEU A 198 -3.90 -14.64 26.62
N TYR A 199 -4.31 -15.49 27.54
CA TYR A 199 -5.60 -16.15 27.49
C TYR A 199 -6.67 -15.25 28.09
N LEU A 200 -7.62 -14.82 27.26
CA LEU A 200 -8.84 -14.14 27.74
C LEU A 200 -9.72 -15.14 28.49
N HIS A 201 -9.77 -15.06 29.79
CA HIS A 201 -10.75 -15.80 30.59
C HIS A 201 -12.04 -15.00 30.66
N LYS A 202 -13.13 -15.54 30.10
CA LYS A 202 -14.47 -15.00 30.25
C LYS A 202 -14.86 -15.13 31.73
N MET A 203 -15.04 -14.03 32.40
CA MET A 203 -15.79 -14.01 33.67
C MET A 203 -17.25 -13.60 33.38
N ASN A 204 -18.18 -14.42 33.89
CA ASN A 204 -19.62 -14.29 33.83
C ASN A 204 -20.14 -12.95 34.39
#